data_ccf0a9001775c22341430cdfe2c5c88a
#
_entry.id   ccf0a9001775c22341430cdfe2c5c88a
#
_cell.length_a   1.000
_cell.length_b   1.000
_cell.length_c   1.000
_cell.angle_alpha   90.00
_cell.angle_beta   90.00
_cell.angle_gamma   90.00
#
_symmetry.space_group_name_H-M   'P 1'
#
loop_
_entity.id
_entity.type
_entity.pdbx_description
1 polymer ?
#
loop_
_entity_poly.entity_id
_entity_poly.type
_entity_poly.pdbx_seq_one_letter_code
_entity_poly.pdbx_strand_id
1 'polypeptide(L)'
;MTASDSTHIVIADDHPLFRNALRQAVASVVPAKIDEAGTFEELTARLEHEADVDLILLDLSMPGISGFSGLIYLRAQYAAIPVVVVSASDDVATIRRSMDFGASGFIPKRLGVDSLRTALLKVIEGDIWIPPDVDLSAAADPEMTRLRDRLVTLTPQQVRVLMMLSEGLLNKQIAYELGVSEATIKAHVSAILQKLGVESRTQAVIAAAKIAGDQWRQSEPSAS
;
A
#
# COMPACT_ATOMS: atom_id res chain seq x y z
N MET A 1 -10.14 30.04 -21.03
CA MET A 1 -9.55 28.73 -21.41
C MET A 1 -8.64 28.39 -20.26
N THR A 2 -9.17 27.64 -19.32
CA THR A 2 -8.47 27.18 -18.10
C THR A 2 -7.45 26.13 -18.50
N ALA A 3 -6.31 26.13 -17.80
CA ALA A 3 -5.22 25.17 -17.96
C ALA A 3 -5.81 23.75 -17.99
N SER A 4 -5.39 22.95 -18.96
CA SER A 4 -5.72 21.54 -19.06
C SER A 4 -5.29 20.88 -17.76
N ASP A 5 -6.25 20.53 -16.89
CA ASP A 5 -6.00 19.68 -15.73
C ASP A 5 -5.55 18.32 -16.26
N SER A 6 -4.25 18.17 -16.49
CA SER A 6 -3.69 16.87 -16.82
C SER A 6 -3.68 16.04 -15.54
N THR A 7 -4.39 14.94 -15.52
CA THR A 7 -4.40 13.98 -14.40
C THR A 7 -2.97 13.64 -13.97
N HIS A 8 -2.65 13.73 -12.69
CA HIS A 8 -1.34 13.43 -12.16
C HIS A 8 -1.34 12.04 -11.50
N ILE A 9 -0.59 11.12 -12.05
CA ILE A 9 -0.55 9.72 -11.61
C ILE A 9 0.84 9.35 -11.16
N VAL A 10 0.96 8.72 -9.99
CA VAL A 10 2.23 8.16 -9.50
C VAL A 10 2.18 6.64 -9.64
N ILE A 11 3.18 6.08 -10.33
CA ILE A 11 3.35 4.63 -10.48
C ILE A 11 4.46 4.18 -9.52
N ALA A 12 4.10 3.42 -8.51
CA ALA A 12 5.00 2.87 -7.51
C ALA A 12 5.15 1.35 -7.71
N ASP A 13 6.26 0.92 -8.28
CA ASP A 13 6.58 -0.48 -8.60
C ASP A 13 8.09 -0.63 -8.73
N ASP A 14 8.70 -1.66 -8.17
CA ASP A 14 10.15 -1.87 -8.21
C ASP A 14 10.65 -2.49 -9.53
N HIS A 15 9.72 -2.97 -10.39
CA HIS A 15 10.03 -3.59 -11.67
C HIS A 15 10.02 -2.57 -12.83
N PRO A 16 11.17 -2.11 -13.35
CA PRO A 16 11.23 -1.04 -14.36
C PRO A 16 10.45 -1.34 -15.64
N LEU A 17 10.47 -2.61 -16.08
CA LEU A 17 9.74 -3.02 -17.29
C LEU A 17 8.23 -2.91 -17.11
N PHE A 18 7.74 -3.25 -15.92
CA PHE A 18 6.31 -3.16 -15.62
C PHE A 18 5.87 -1.70 -15.43
N ARG A 19 6.68 -0.86 -14.75
CA ARG A 19 6.42 0.59 -14.69
C ARG A 19 6.28 1.21 -16.09
N ASN A 20 7.19 0.84 -17.01
CA ASN A 20 7.09 1.32 -18.41
C ASN A 20 5.80 0.85 -19.09
N ALA A 21 5.37 -0.40 -18.90
CA ALA A 21 4.12 -0.91 -19.43
C ALA A 21 2.90 -0.15 -18.87
N LEU A 22 2.86 0.09 -17.55
CA LEU A 22 1.82 0.89 -16.91
C LEU A 22 1.80 2.32 -17.46
N ARG A 23 2.97 2.97 -17.58
CA ARG A 23 3.08 4.31 -18.15
C ARG A 23 2.50 4.40 -19.56
N GLN A 24 2.84 3.43 -20.42
CA GLN A 24 2.29 3.38 -21.78
C GLN A 24 0.78 3.16 -21.78
N ALA A 25 0.28 2.27 -20.90
CA ALA A 25 -1.15 2.03 -20.76
C ALA A 25 -1.89 3.29 -20.31
N VAL A 26 -1.41 3.97 -19.26
CA VAL A 26 -1.97 5.25 -18.78
C VAL A 26 -1.97 6.30 -19.88
N ALA A 27 -0.83 6.53 -20.53
CA ALA A 27 -0.69 7.54 -21.60
C ALA A 27 -1.60 7.26 -22.82
N SER A 28 -2.03 6.01 -23.01
CA SER A 28 -2.94 5.63 -24.08
C SER A 28 -4.42 5.89 -23.74
N VAL A 29 -4.73 6.17 -22.47
CA VAL A 29 -6.09 6.30 -21.93
C VAL A 29 -6.41 7.76 -21.64
N VAL A 30 -5.48 8.48 -21.01
CA VAL A 30 -5.68 9.87 -20.59
C VAL A 30 -4.40 10.69 -20.74
N PRO A 31 -4.47 11.97 -21.10
CA PRO A 31 -3.35 12.90 -20.97
C PRO A 31 -3.00 13.02 -19.48
N ALA A 32 -1.84 12.51 -19.06
CA ALA A 32 -1.44 12.49 -17.68
C ALA A 32 0.01 12.93 -17.50
N LYS A 33 0.28 13.66 -16.40
CA LYS A 33 1.61 13.74 -15.80
C LYS A 33 1.83 12.41 -15.05
N ILE A 34 2.92 11.72 -15.35
CA ILE A 34 3.22 10.43 -14.76
C ILE A 34 4.57 10.50 -14.07
N ASP A 35 4.59 10.29 -12.76
CA ASP A 35 5.77 10.12 -11.96
C ASP A 35 5.96 8.65 -11.58
N GLU A 36 7.21 8.25 -11.40
CA GLU A 36 7.58 6.86 -11.10
C GLU A 36 8.37 6.80 -9.78
N ALA A 37 8.12 5.76 -8.99
CA ALA A 37 8.85 5.43 -7.78
C ALA A 37 9.21 3.94 -7.79
N GLY A 38 10.47 3.61 -7.55
CA GLY A 38 10.96 2.22 -7.45
C GLY A 38 11.00 1.70 -6.03
N THR A 39 10.84 2.59 -5.03
CA THR A 39 10.79 2.27 -3.61
C THR A 39 9.67 3.04 -2.92
N PHE A 40 9.25 2.55 -1.76
CA PHE A 40 8.23 3.26 -0.98
C PHE A 40 8.74 4.60 -0.44
N GLU A 41 10.02 4.71 -0.16
CA GLU A 41 10.66 5.97 0.25
C GLU A 41 10.60 7.02 -0.87
N GLU A 42 10.91 6.63 -2.12
CA GLU A 42 10.76 7.50 -3.28
C GLU A 42 9.32 7.96 -3.48
N LEU A 43 8.34 7.05 -3.31
CA LEU A 43 6.92 7.38 -3.39
C LEU A 43 6.54 8.42 -2.34
N THR A 44 6.88 8.20 -1.06
CA THR A 44 6.52 9.12 0.02
C THR A 44 7.21 10.47 -0.13
N ALA A 45 8.49 10.51 -0.54
CA ALA A 45 9.20 11.75 -0.81
C ALA A 45 8.53 12.57 -1.94
N ARG A 46 8.01 11.92 -2.98
CA ARG A 46 7.25 12.61 -4.04
C ARG A 46 5.95 13.19 -3.50
N LEU A 47 5.17 12.39 -2.76
CA LEU A 47 3.89 12.83 -2.19
C LEU A 47 4.04 13.97 -1.16
N GLU A 48 5.20 14.11 -0.51
CA GLU A 48 5.50 15.25 0.38
C GLU A 48 5.75 16.55 -0.40
N HIS A 49 6.24 16.46 -1.63
CA HIS A 49 6.59 17.63 -2.45
C HIS A 49 5.55 17.97 -3.51
N GLU A 50 4.65 17.07 -3.85
CA GLU A 50 3.67 17.21 -4.91
C GLU A 50 2.25 17.13 -4.34
N ALA A 51 1.55 18.28 -4.31
CA ALA A 51 0.21 18.38 -3.72
C ALA A 51 -0.92 17.86 -4.62
N ASP A 52 -0.67 17.69 -5.93
CA ASP A 52 -1.72 17.53 -6.94
C ASP A 52 -1.74 16.11 -7.54
N VAL A 53 -1.49 15.09 -6.73
CA VAL A 53 -1.57 13.69 -7.18
C VAL A 53 -3.01 13.22 -7.15
N ASP A 54 -3.51 12.78 -8.32
CA ASP A 54 -4.89 12.31 -8.49
C ASP A 54 -5.06 10.81 -8.32
N LEU A 55 -3.98 10.03 -8.51
CA LEU A 55 -4.04 8.57 -8.44
C LEU A 55 -2.66 7.99 -8.12
N ILE A 56 -2.63 6.97 -7.26
CA ILE A 56 -1.45 6.14 -7.02
C ILE A 56 -1.72 4.71 -7.52
N LEU A 57 -0.85 4.21 -8.39
CA LEU A 57 -0.78 2.80 -8.75
C LEU A 57 0.32 2.16 -7.88
N LEU A 58 -0.05 1.27 -6.96
CA LEU A 58 0.83 0.73 -5.93
C LEU A 58 1.08 -0.76 -6.10
N ASP A 59 2.32 -1.15 -6.28
CA ASP A 59 2.73 -2.54 -6.07
C ASP A 59 2.83 -2.87 -4.58
N LEU A 60 2.37 -4.07 -4.20
CA LEU A 60 2.46 -4.57 -2.82
C LEU A 60 3.84 -5.15 -2.48
N SER A 61 4.71 -5.38 -3.46
CA SER A 61 5.97 -6.13 -3.32
C SER A 61 7.18 -5.27 -3.66
N MET A 62 7.21 -4.02 -3.18
CA MET A 62 8.32 -3.11 -3.45
C MET A 62 9.16 -2.85 -2.19
N PRO A 63 10.47 -2.46 -2.34
CA PRO A 63 11.31 -2.12 -1.20
C PRO A 63 10.70 -1.04 -0.30
N GLY A 64 10.83 -1.22 1.01
CA GLY A 64 10.31 -0.31 2.03
C GLY A 64 8.89 -0.61 2.49
N ILE A 65 8.22 -1.60 1.91
CA ILE A 65 6.90 -2.10 2.38
C ILE A 65 6.85 -3.62 2.44
N SER A 66 5.93 -4.12 3.27
CA SER A 66 5.62 -5.54 3.38
C SER A 66 4.11 -5.75 3.20
N GLY A 67 3.72 -6.35 2.08
CA GLY A 67 2.32 -6.60 1.75
C GLY A 67 1.48 -5.31 1.77
N PHE A 68 0.40 -5.29 2.55
CA PHE A 68 -0.55 -4.16 2.56
C PHE A 68 -0.11 -2.96 3.42
N SER A 69 1.06 -3.00 4.07
CA SER A 69 1.51 -1.92 4.97
C SER A 69 1.62 -0.57 4.26
N GLY A 70 2.09 -0.56 3.01
CA GLY A 70 2.15 0.64 2.18
C GLY A 70 0.77 1.22 1.87
N LEU A 71 -0.20 0.37 1.52
CA LEU A 71 -1.58 0.78 1.29
C LEU A 71 -2.20 1.40 2.56
N ILE A 72 -2.03 0.74 3.72
CA ILE A 72 -2.53 1.24 5.00
C ILE A 72 -1.91 2.61 5.34
N TYR A 73 -0.59 2.75 5.13
CA TYR A 73 0.09 4.03 5.33
C TYR A 73 -0.48 5.14 4.42
N LEU A 74 -0.60 4.87 3.13
CA LEU A 74 -1.12 5.84 2.16
C LEU A 74 -2.56 6.25 2.50
N ARG A 75 -3.41 5.30 2.87
CA ARG A 75 -4.79 5.60 3.30
C ARG A 75 -4.86 6.42 4.59
N ALA A 76 -3.90 6.23 5.52
CA ALA A 76 -3.84 7.00 6.75
C ALA A 76 -3.29 8.43 6.53
N GLN A 77 -2.30 8.59 5.65
CA GLN A 77 -1.60 9.87 5.42
C GLN A 77 -2.25 10.71 4.32
N TYR A 78 -2.70 10.05 3.24
CA TYR A 78 -3.19 10.68 2.01
C TYR A 78 -4.60 10.17 1.67
N ALA A 79 -5.53 10.30 2.62
CA ALA A 79 -6.89 9.76 2.52
C ALA A 79 -7.67 10.23 1.27
N ALA A 80 -7.37 11.42 0.76
CA ALA A 80 -8.01 11.99 -0.42
C ALA A 80 -7.52 11.38 -1.74
N ILE A 81 -6.30 10.82 -1.77
CA ILE A 81 -5.72 10.27 -3.00
C ILE A 81 -6.18 8.82 -3.17
N PRO A 82 -6.89 8.46 -4.24
CA PRO A 82 -7.22 7.07 -4.54
C PRO A 82 -5.95 6.24 -4.78
N VAL A 83 -5.94 5.02 -4.24
CA VAL A 83 -4.85 4.07 -4.40
C VAL A 83 -5.38 2.82 -5.06
N VAL A 84 -4.82 2.46 -6.21
CA VAL A 84 -5.08 1.20 -6.89
C VAL A 84 -3.92 0.26 -6.67
N VAL A 85 -4.22 -0.91 -6.18
CA VAL A 85 -3.21 -1.97 -6.01
C VAL A 85 -2.94 -2.61 -7.36
N VAL A 86 -1.67 -2.75 -7.71
CA VAL A 86 -1.21 -3.47 -8.91
C VAL A 86 -0.29 -4.58 -8.45
N SER A 87 -0.69 -5.84 -8.58
CA SER A 87 0.04 -6.95 -7.95
C SER A 87 0.16 -8.18 -8.86
N ALA A 88 1.27 -8.91 -8.68
CA ALA A 88 1.46 -10.23 -9.30
C ALA A 88 0.63 -11.32 -8.58
N SER A 89 0.37 -11.16 -7.28
CA SER A 89 -0.52 -12.03 -6.52
C SER A 89 -1.96 -11.58 -6.72
N ASP A 90 -2.76 -12.40 -7.37
CA ASP A 90 -4.13 -12.08 -7.75
C ASP A 90 -5.16 -13.09 -7.20
N ASP A 91 -4.81 -13.77 -6.15
CA ASP A 91 -5.74 -14.61 -5.42
C ASP A 91 -6.86 -13.79 -4.74
N VAL A 92 -8.02 -14.42 -4.58
CA VAL A 92 -9.22 -13.76 -4.04
C VAL A 92 -8.97 -13.13 -2.65
N ALA A 93 -8.13 -13.75 -1.83
CA ALA A 93 -7.83 -13.24 -0.49
C ALA A 93 -7.00 -11.96 -0.57
N THR A 94 -6.02 -11.87 -1.47
CA THR A 94 -5.22 -10.66 -1.71
C THR A 94 -6.07 -9.53 -2.26
N ILE A 95 -6.95 -9.82 -3.23
CA ILE A 95 -7.87 -8.82 -3.79
C ILE A 95 -8.81 -8.30 -2.71
N ARG A 96 -9.44 -9.18 -1.94
CA ARG A 96 -10.34 -8.82 -0.84
C ARG A 96 -9.63 -7.93 0.18
N ARG A 97 -8.45 -8.34 0.65
CA ARG A 97 -7.67 -7.55 1.62
C ARG A 97 -7.32 -6.17 1.10
N SER A 98 -6.95 -6.06 -0.19
CA SER A 98 -6.72 -4.75 -0.81
C SER A 98 -7.93 -3.85 -0.68
N MET A 99 -9.12 -4.36 -1.01
CA MET A 99 -10.37 -3.60 -0.90
C MET A 99 -10.72 -3.29 0.55
N ASP A 100 -10.55 -4.25 1.46
CA ASP A 100 -10.79 -4.07 2.90
C ASP A 100 -9.88 -2.99 3.51
N PHE A 101 -8.63 -2.86 3.05
CA PHE A 101 -7.71 -1.80 3.47
C PHE A 101 -7.89 -0.48 2.71
N GLY A 102 -8.94 -0.36 1.91
CA GLY A 102 -9.38 0.89 1.29
C GLY A 102 -8.71 1.19 -0.06
N ALA A 103 -8.27 0.18 -0.79
CA ALA A 103 -7.90 0.36 -2.18
C ALA A 103 -9.11 0.82 -3.01
N SER A 104 -8.88 1.71 -3.96
CA SER A 104 -9.90 2.15 -4.93
C SER A 104 -10.02 1.18 -6.11
N GLY A 105 -9.17 0.15 -6.18
CA GLY A 105 -9.23 -0.90 -7.17
C GLY A 105 -8.05 -1.86 -7.04
N PHE A 106 -8.13 -2.97 -7.78
CA PHE A 106 -7.09 -3.99 -7.83
C PHE A 106 -6.86 -4.44 -9.28
N ILE A 107 -5.63 -4.32 -9.75
CA ILE A 107 -5.21 -4.67 -11.11
C ILE A 107 -4.16 -5.78 -11.03
N PRO A 108 -4.46 -7.01 -11.47
CA PRO A 108 -3.46 -8.06 -11.61
C PRO A 108 -2.39 -7.70 -12.65
N LYS A 109 -1.10 -7.89 -12.32
CA LYS A 109 0.01 -7.66 -13.27
C LYS A 109 -0.04 -8.55 -14.51
N ARG A 110 -0.77 -9.68 -14.46
CA ARG A 110 -0.95 -10.60 -15.60
C ARG A 110 -1.97 -10.15 -16.63
N LEU A 111 -2.70 -9.06 -16.38
CA LEU A 111 -3.70 -8.57 -17.31
C LEU A 111 -3.09 -8.18 -18.66
N GLY A 112 -3.80 -8.54 -19.73
CA GLY A 112 -3.51 -8.03 -21.07
C GLY A 112 -3.74 -6.52 -21.17
N VAL A 113 -3.10 -5.90 -22.15
CA VAL A 113 -3.10 -4.43 -22.32
C VAL A 113 -4.52 -3.85 -22.40
N ASP A 114 -5.44 -4.49 -23.08
CA ASP A 114 -6.82 -3.99 -23.25
C ASP A 114 -7.61 -4.01 -21.94
N SER A 115 -7.44 -5.07 -21.12
CA SER A 115 -8.06 -5.15 -19.80
C SER A 115 -7.45 -4.14 -18.83
N LEU A 116 -6.13 -3.93 -18.90
CA LEU A 116 -5.44 -2.90 -18.12
C LEU A 116 -5.97 -1.50 -18.46
N ARG A 117 -6.15 -1.19 -19.74
CA ARG A 117 -6.75 0.08 -20.19
C ARG A 117 -8.16 0.26 -19.65
N THR A 118 -8.99 -0.78 -19.73
CA THR A 118 -10.37 -0.74 -19.20
C THR A 118 -10.38 -0.51 -17.70
N ALA A 119 -9.49 -1.17 -16.95
CA ALA A 119 -9.33 -1.00 -15.52
C ALA A 119 -8.94 0.46 -15.16
N LEU A 120 -7.92 0.99 -15.85
CA LEU A 120 -7.43 2.35 -15.63
C LEU A 120 -8.50 3.42 -15.94
N LEU A 121 -9.25 3.27 -17.05
CA LEU A 121 -10.34 4.17 -17.38
C LEU A 121 -11.36 4.25 -16.24
N LYS A 122 -11.85 3.12 -15.78
CA LYS A 122 -12.84 3.06 -14.69
C LYS A 122 -12.34 3.71 -13.41
N VAL A 123 -11.09 3.44 -13.04
CA VAL A 123 -10.52 4.04 -11.82
C VAL A 123 -10.35 5.55 -11.95
N ILE A 124 -9.90 6.03 -13.10
CA ILE A 124 -9.75 7.48 -13.37
C ILE A 124 -11.12 8.18 -13.37
N GLU A 125 -12.20 7.50 -13.79
CA GLU A 125 -13.58 7.98 -13.71
C GLU A 125 -14.14 7.97 -12.27
N GLY A 126 -13.40 7.43 -11.32
CA GLY A 126 -13.76 7.34 -9.90
C GLY A 126 -14.48 6.04 -9.53
N ASP A 127 -14.59 5.11 -10.44
CA ASP A 127 -15.19 3.81 -10.19
C ASP A 127 -14.20 2.84 -9.50
N ILE A 128 -14.74 1.91 -8.73
CA ILE A 128 -13.97 0.79 -8.20
C ILE A 128 -13.81 -0.26 -9.29
N TRP A 129 -12.57 -0.71 -9.52
CA TRP A 129 -12.32 -1.82 -10.42
C TRP A 129 -11.67 -3.01 -9.73
N ILE A 130 -12.25 -4.18 -9.93
CA ILE A 130 -11.69 -5.49 -9.57
C ILE A 130 -11.86 -6.44 -10.78
N PRO A 131 -11.07 -7.52 -10.87
CA PRO A 131 -11.27 -8.52 -11.93
C PRO A 131 -12.72 -9.05 -11.89
N PRO A 132 -13.41 -9.11 -13.06
CA PRO A 132 -14.83 -9.46 -13.11
C PRO A 132 -15.13 -10.91 -12.74
N ASP A 133 -14.13 -11.77 -12.76
CA ASP A 133 -14.19 -13.18 -12.37
C ASP A 133 -14.02 -13.40 -10.86
N VAL A 134 -13.80 -12.33 -10.09
CA VAL A 134 -13.59 -12.40 -8.64
C VAL A 134 -14.88 -12.11 -7.89
N ASP A 135 -15.35 -13.09 -7.14
CA ASP A 135 -16.48 -12.94 -6.24
C ASP A 135 -15.99 -12.58 -4.83
N LEU A 136 -16.29 -11.35 -4.40
CA LEU A 136 -16.02 -10.86 -3.05
C LEU A 136 -17.20 -11.05 -2.08
N SER A 137 -18.27 -11.74 -2.46
CA SER A 137 -19.47 -11.93 -1.64
C SER A 137 -19.27 -12.94 -0.49
N ALA A 138 -18.23 -13.81 -0.59
CA ALA A 138 -17.93 -14.75 0.48
C ALA A 138 -17.71 -14.02 1.82
N ALA A 139 -18.12 -14.60 2.93
CA ALA A 139 -17.99 -13.99 4.24
C ALA A 139 -16.53 -13.61 4.55
N ALA A 140 -16.33 -12.35 4.94
CA ALA A 140 -15.02 -11.89 5.41
C ALA A 140 -14.63 -12.66 6.69
N ASP A 141 -13.34 -12.95 6.86
CA ASP A 141 -12.84 -13.49 8.12
C ASP A 141 -13.08 -12.48 9.26
N PRO A 142 -13.86 -12.84 10.30
CA PRO A 142 -14.14 -11.91 11.40
C PRO A 142 -12.88 -11.45 12.14
N GLU A 143 -11.83 -12.28 12.21
CA GLU A 143 -10.57 -11.91 12.84
C GLU A 143 -9.84 -10.85 12.02
N MET A 144 -9.78 -11.03 10.69
CA MET A 144 -9.20 -10.06 9.77
C MET A 144 -9.97 -8.74 9.75
N THR A 145 -11.29 -8.81 9.81
CA THR A 145 -12.14 -7.61 9.91
C THR A 145 -11.84 -6.81 11.17
N ARG A 146 -11.74 -7.48 12.33
CA ARG A 146 -11.37 -6.80 13.59
C ARG A 146 -9.97 -6.22 13.55
N LEU A 147 -9.01 -6.93 12.95
CA LEU A 147 -7.64 -6.43 12.82
C LEU A 147 -7.60 -5.19 11.92
N ARG A 148 -8.28 -5.22 10.77
CA ARG A 148 -8.44 -4.05 9.88
C ARG A 148 -9.00 -2.85 10.65
N ASP A 149 -10.12 -3.04 11.36
CA ASP A 149 -10.78 -1.94 12.09
C ASP A 149 -9.86 -1.31 13.15
N ARG A 150 -8.97 -2.08 13.75
CA ARG A 150 -7.95 -1.58 14.67
C ARG A 150 -6.82 -0.85 13.94
N LEU A 151 -6.36 -1.37 12.81
CA LEU A 151 -5.28 -0.77 12.03
C LEU A 151 -5.62 0.59 11.47
N VAL A 152 -6.85 0.79 10.98
CA VAL A 152 -7.30 2.08 10.47
C VAL A 152 -7.36 3.17 11.56
N THR A 153 -7.28 2.80 12.85
CA THR A 153 -7.17 3.76 13.95
C THR A 153 -5.74 4.27 14.18
N LEU A 154 -4.74 3.63 13.57
CA LEU A 154 -3.35 4.06 13.70
C LEU A 154 -3.15 5.38 12.97
N THR A 155 -2.35 6.27 13.57
CA THR A 155 -1.88 7.45 12.85
C THR A 155 -0.80 7.07 11.84
N PRO A 156 -0.53 7.89 10.81
CA PRO A 156 0.53 7.62 9.83
C PRO A 156 1.88 7.30 10.50
N GLN A 157 2.26 8.08 11.51
CA GLN A 157 3.49 7.85 12.27
C GLN A 157 3.48 6.51 13.01
N GLN A 158 2.32 6.09 13.55
CA GLN A 158 2.18 4.78 14.19
C GLN A 158 2.27 3.65 13.17
N VAL A 159 1.69 3.81 11.98
CA VAL A 159 1.84 2.83 10.89
C VAL A 159 3.32 2.70 10.51
N ARG A 160 4.04 3.81 10.31
CA ARG A 160 5.48 3.82 9.99
C ARG A 160 6.31 3.11 11.08
N VAL A 161 6.05 3.42 12.35
CA VAL A 161 6.70 2.72 13.47
C VAL A 161 6.38 1.23 13.47
N LEU A 162 5.12 0.83 13.22
CA LEU A 162 4.72 -0.59 13.15
C LEU A 162 5.43 -1.33 12.02
N MET A 163 5.59 -0.70 10.84
CA MET A 163 6.37 -1.26 9.73
C MET A 163 7.82 -1.53 10.14
N MET A 164 8.49 -0.55 10.74
CA MET A 164 9.87 -0.68 11.21
C MET A 164 10.02 -1.72 12.34
N LEU A 165 8.99 -1.86 13.20
CA LEU A 165 8.93 -2.93 14.20
C LEU A 165 8.86 -4.31 13.54
N SER A 166 8.12 -4.47 12.45
CA SER A 166 7.99 -5.74 11.72
C SER A 166 9.25 -6.13 10.95
N GLU A 167 10.07 -5.15 10.57
CA GLU A 167 11.43 -5.36 10.04
C GLU A 167 12.46 -5.76 11.11
N GLY A 168 12.04 -5.77 12.39
CA GLY A 168 12.91 -6.18 13.50
C GLY A 168 13.73 -5.04 14.12
N LEU A 169 13.58 -3.78 13.69
CA LEU A 169 14.36 -2.66 14.20
C LEU A 169 14.05 -2.40 15.69
N LEU A 170 15.09 -2.16 16.47
CA LEU A 170 14.97 -1.76 17.88
C LEU A 170 14.50 -0.30 18.00
N ASN A 171 13.88 0.06 19.13
CA ASN A 171 13.39 1.42 19.35
C ASN A 171 14.47 2.49 19.14
N LYS A 172 15.72 2.20 19.49
CA LYS A 172 16.87 3.11 19.28
C LYS A 172 17.14 3.31 17.78
N GLN A 173 17.04 2.27 16.97
CA GLN A 173 17.24 2.34 15.52
C GLN A 173 16.10 3.13 14.87
N ILE A 174 14.85 2.83 15.25
CA ILE A 174 13.67 3.57 14.78
C ILE A 174 13.76 5.05 15.15
N ALA A 175 14.21 5.36 16.38
CA ALA A 175 14.40 6.73 16.83
C ALA A 175 15.43 7.48 15.98
N TYR A 176 16.51 6.82 15.63
CA TYR A 176 17.55 7.38 14.75
C TYR A 176 17.01 7.63 13.34
N GLU A 177 16.37 6.63 12.73
CA GLU A 177 15.80 6.72 11.36
C GLU A 177 14.72 7.83 11.25
N LEU A 178 13.92 8.01 12.32
CA LEU A 178 12.84 9.00 12.33
C LEU A 178 13.26 10.36 12.89
N GLY A 179 14.51 10.53 13.32
CA GLY A 179 15.02 11.79 13.87
C GLY A 179 14.34 12.22 15.18
N VAL A 180 13.88 11.26 16.01
CA VAL A 180 13.16 11.51 17.26
C VAL A 180 13.84 10.85 18.46
N SER A 181 13.35 11.11 19.69
CA SER A 181 13.88 10.45 20.88
C SER A 181 13.39 8.99 21.01
N GLU A 182 14.20 8.13 21.64
CA GLU A 182 13.76 6.76 21.98
C GLU A 182 12.51 6.75 22.89
N ALA A 183 12.35 7.75 23.74
CA ALA A 183 11.17 7.92 24.57
C ALA A 183 9.90 8.15 23.71
N THR A 184 10.02 8.93 22.63
CA THR A 184 8.94 9.13 21.65
C THR A 184 8.55 7.83 20.99
N ILE A 185 9.52 7.01 20.57
CA ILE A 185 9.23 5.69 19.98
C ILE A 185 8.55 4.76 20.99
N LYS A 186 9.00 4.73 22.24
CA LYS A 186 8.34 3.95 23.30
C LYS A 186 6.88 4.36 23.47
N ALA A 187 6.58 5.66 23.42
CA ALA A 187 5.21 6.16 23.47
C ALA A 187 4.37 5.70 22.26
N HIS A 188 4.94 5.76 21.05
CA HIS A 188 4.27 5.24 19.85
C HIS A 188 4.01 3.74 19.96
N VAL A 189 5.00 2.96 20.38
CA VAL A 189 4.85 1.51 20.58
C VAL A 189 3.73 1.22 21.56
N SER A 190 3.70 1.86 22.72
CA SER A 190 2.64 1.69 23.72
C SER A 190 1.25 1.99 23.14
N ALA A 191 1.12 3.10 22.40
CA ALA A 191 -0.13 3.47 21.74
C ALA A 191 -0.55 2.46 20.65
N ILE A 192 0.40 1.92 19.88
CA ILE A 192 0.16 0.88 18.89
C ILE A 192 -0.37 -0.38 19.56
N LEU A 193 0.27 -0.86 20.64
CA LEU A 193 -0.15 -2.04 21.38
C LEU A 193 -1.60 -1.88 21.88
N GLN A 194 -1.90 -0.73 22.48
CA GLN A 194 -3.24 -0.42 22.97
C GLN A 194 -4.28 -0.43 21.85
N LYS A 195 -4.01 0.24 20.72
CA LYS A 195 -4.93 0.33 19.58
C LYS A 195 -5.14 -1.03 18.91
N LEU A 196 -4.08 -1.81 18.76
CA LEU A 196 -4.17 -3.17 18.22
C LEU A 196 -4.78 -4.17 19.22
N GLY A 197 -4.93 -3.78 20.50
CA GLY A 197 -5.45 -4.65 21.56
C GLY A 197 -4.53 -5.86 21.79
N VAL A 198 -3.22 -5.64 21.79
CA VAL A 198 -2.18 -6.66 22.03
C VAL A 198 -1.29 -6.23 23.19
N GLU A 199 -0.69 -7.20 23.88
CA GLU A 199 0.06 -6.94 25.13
C GLU A 199 1.57 -6.84 24.92
N SER A 200 2.07 -7.27 23.77
CA SER A 200 3.51 -7.30 23.53
C SER A 200 3.89 -6.88 22.11
N ARG A 201 5.14 -6.40 21.97
CA ARG A 201 5.76 -6.10 20.68
C ARG A 201 5.66 -7.30 19.71
N THR A 202 5.94 -8.52 20.21
CA THR A 202 5.88 -9.74 19.39
C THR A 202 4.47 -9.95 18.83
N GLN A 203 3.43 -9.74 19.63
CA GLN A 203 2.05 -9.84 19.17
C GLN A 203 1.72 -8.75 18.15
N ALA A 204 2.24 -7.52 18.30
CA ALA A 204 2.06 -6.46 17.31
C ALA A 204 2.75 -6.82 15.98
N VAL A 205 3.95 -7.39 16.02
CA VAL A 205 4.66 -7.86 14.82
C VAL A 205 3.91 -9.02 14.16
N ILE A 206 3.37 -9.98 14.94
CA ILE A 206 2.52 -11.06 14.40
C ILE A 206 1.26 -10.50 13.75
N ALA A 207 0.62 -9.50 14.36
CA ALA A 207 -0.53 -8.83 13.77
C ALA A 207 -0.16 -8.13 12.45
N ALA A 208 0.98 -7.44 12.41
CA ALA A 208 1.52 -6.84 11.19
C ALA A 208 1.84 -7.89 10.12
N ALA A 209 2.43 -9.04 10.50
CA ALA A 209 2.72 -10.13 9.58
C ALA A 209 1.44 -10.76 8.96
N LYS A 210 0.34 -10.84 9.73
CA LYS A 210 -0.97 -11.25 9.18
C LYS A 210 -1.48 -10.31 8.09
N ILE A 211 -1.11 -9.03 8.15
CA ILE A 211 -1.42 -8.03 7.14
C ILE A 211 -0.54 -8.24 5.90
N ALA A 212 0.75 -8.51 6.10
CA ALA A 212 1.69 -8.72 5.00
C ALA A 212 1.31 -9.93 4.11
N GLY A 213 0.48 -10.86 4.62
CA GLY A 213 0.08 -12.07 3.90
C GLY A 213 1.19 -13.12 3.81
N ASP A 214 0.93 -14.22 3.12
CA ASP A 214 1.90 -15.34 3.00
C ASP A 214 3.17 -14.99 2.20
N GLN A 215 3.24 -13.83 1.57
CA GLN A 215 4.43 -13.36 0.83
C GLN A 215 5.65 -13.14 1.72
N TRP A 216 5.46 -12.88 3.01
CA TRP A 216 6.56 -12.79 3.99
C TRP A 216 7.39 -14.08 4.08
N ARG A 217 6.77 -15.26 3.87
CA ARG A 217 7.46 -16.56 4.00
C ARG A 217 8.37 -16.90 2.80
N GLN A 218 8.26 -16.18 1.68
CA GLN A 218 9.05 -16.44 0.47
C GLN A 218 10.31 -15.58 0.37
N SER A 219 10.48 -14.59 1.26
CA SER A 219 11.62 -13.66 1.26
C SER A 219 12.76 -14.09 2.21
N GLU A 220 12.68 -15.23 2.87
CA GLU A 220 13.85 -15.76 3.58
C GLU A 220 14.90 -16.23 2.55
N PRO A 221 16.13 -15.65 2.55
CA PRO A 221 17.20 -16.21 1.75
C PRO A 221 17.44 -17.64 2.27
N SER A 222 17.29 -18.63 1.39
CA SER A 222 17.70 -20.01 1.67
C SER A 222 19.14 -19.97 2.17
N ALA A 223 19.32 -20.20 3.47
CA ALA A 223 20.61 -20.43 4.08
C ALA A 223 21.19 -21.70 3.46
N SER A 224 22.19 -21.54 2.62
CA SER A 224 23.10 -22.58 2.15
C SER A 224 24.47 -22.31 2.69
#